data_400d502e30dedc2c1fb466934e3f40f1
#
_entry.id   400d502e30dedc2c1fb466934e3f40f1
#
_cell.length_a   1.000
_cell.length_b   1.000
_cell.length_c   1.000
_cell.angle_alpha   90.00
_cell.angle_beta   90.00
_cell.angle_gamma   90.00
#
_symmetry.space_group_name_H-M   'P 1'
#
loop_
_entity.id
_entity.type
_entity.pdbx_description
1 polymer ?
#
loop_
_entity_poly.entity_id
_entity_poly.type
_entity_poly.pdbx_seq_one_letter_code
_entity_poly.pdbx_strand_id
1 'polypeptide(L)'
;MEDLEGKKILVIQTHGVDTPTRTYSPVYYAIAAAAMEMDVMIWFTMNGTNQLRKGEAEKIELKPGSGVTLKTLLDQALDAGVKLSVCQQSMDLWDMKPEDLIDGVKILGATSIIDLALEADHVMYF
;
A
#
# COMPACT_ATOMS: atom_id res chain seq x y z
N MET A 1 20.71 -18.70 -0.24
CA MET A 1 19.83 -17.60 0.24
C MET A 1 19.25 -17.98 1.58
N GLU A 2 19.23 -17.07 2.51
CA GLU A 2 18.61 -17.31 3.80
C GLU A 2 17.12 -17.55 3.65
N ASP A 3 16.55 -18.27 4.62
CA ASP A 3 15.10 -18.47 4.70
C ASP A 3 14.45 -17.15 5.12
N LEU A 4 13.63 -16.60 4.24
CA LEU A 4 12.91 -15.34 4.45
C LEU A 4 11.43 -15.55 4.81
N GLU A 5 10.99 -16.81 4.85
CA GLU A 5 9.60 -17.14 5.16
C GLU A 5 9.22 -16.59 6.54
N GLY A 6 8.10 -15.90 6.60
CA GLY A 6 7.56 -15.34 7.84
C GLY A 6 8.24 -14.06 8.32
N LYS A 7 9.30 -13.59 7.64
CA LYS A 7 9.87 -12.28 7.95
C LYS A 7 8.83 -11.19 7.69
N LYS A 8 8.83 -10.15 8.53
CA LYS A 8 7.81 -9.09 8.48
C LYS A 8 8.39 -7.84 7.86
N ILE A 9 7.71 -7.33 6.83
CA ILE A 9 8.06 -6.07 6.18
C ILE A 9 6.88 -5.12 6.28
N LEU A 10 7.15 -3.90 6.74
CA LEU A 10 6.21 -2.79 6.70
C LEU A 10 6.68 -1.79 5.64
N VAL A 11 5.83 -1.53 4.66
CA VAL A 11 6.08 -0.55 3.60
C VAL A 11 5.21 0.66 3.90
N ILE A 12 5.82 1.85 3.97
CA ILE A 12 5.10 3.10 4.21
C ILE A 12 5.11 3.90 2.90
N GLN A 13 3.92 4.19 2.38
CA GLN A 13 3.73 4.93 1.14
C GLN A 13 3.16 6.31 1.42
N THR A 14 3.94 7.36 1.14
CA THR A 14 3.52 8.74 1.37
C THR A 14 3.12 9.49 0.10
N HIS A 15 3.31 8.87 -1.08
CA HIS A 15 3.00 9.47 -2.38
C HIS A 15 1.74 8.87 -2.97
N GLY A 16 0.95 9.70 -3.62
CA GLY A 16 -0.32 9.32 -4.20
C GLY A 16 -0.50 9.81 -5.63
N VAL A 17 -1.74 10.06 -6.01
CA VAL A 17 -2.12 10.36 -7.41
C VAL A 17 -1.50 11.65 -7.95
N ASP A 18 -1.06 12.55 -7.09
CA ASP A 18 -0.37 13.77 -7.46
C ASP A 18 1.07 13.53 -7.93
N THR A 19 1.63 12.37 -7.62
CA THR A 19 2.97 11.95 -8.07
C THR A 19 2.90 10.52 -8.62
N PRO A 20 2.26 10.32 -9.79
CA PRO A 20 1.96 8.97 -10.28
C PRO A 20 3.17 8.05 -10.39
N THR A 21 4.33 8.58 -10.77
CA THR A 21 5.54 7.77 -10.94
C THR A 21 6.07 7.20 -9.63
N ARG A 22 5.57 7.67 -8.49
CA ARG A 22 5.99 7.17 -7.17
C ARG A 22 4.98 6.21 -6.55
N THR A 23 3.92 5.85 -7.25
CA THR A 23 2.84 5.06 -6.67
C THR A 23 3.05 3.55 -6.79
N TYR A 24 3.73 3.08 -7.82
CA TYR A 24 3.74 1.65 -8.11
C TYR A 24 4.93 0.88 -7.53
N SER A 25 6.10 1.51 -7.34
CA SER A 25 7.27 0.80 -6.80
C SER A 25 7.03 0.14 -5.44
N PRO A 26 6.40 0.82 -4.46
CA PRO A 26 6.11 0.18 -3.18
C PRO A 26 5.24 -1.06 -3.33
N VAL A 27 4.28 -1.04 -4.26
CA VAL A 27 3.39 -2.16 -4.52
C VAL A 27 4.16 -3.32 -5.14
N TYR A 28 5.06 -3.05 -6.09
CA TYR A 28 5.93 -4.08 -6.68
C TYR A 28 6.81 -4.74 -5.64
N TYR A 29 7.44 -3.95 -4.77
CA TYR A 29 8.28 -4.50 -3.71
C TYR A 29 7.48 -5.37 -2.75
N ALA A 30 6.27 -4.95 -2.41
CA ALA A 30 5.39 -5.72 -1.53
C ALA A 30 4.98 -7.05 -2.18
N ILE A 31 4.63 -7.04 -3.46
CA ILE A 31 4.29 -8.25 -4.19
C ILE A 31 5.47 -9.20 -4.23
N ALA A 32 6.68 -8.68 -4.51
CA ALA A 32 7.90 -9.50 -4.54
C ALA A 32 8.18 -10.13 -3.17
N ALA A 33 8.04 -9.36 -2.10
CA ALA A 33 8.24 -9.88 -0.75
C ALA A 33 7.20 -10.96 -0.40
N ALA A 34 5.94 -10.77 -0.79
CA ALA A 34 4.89 -11.76 -0.58
C ALA A 34 5.20 -13.05 -1.36
N ALA A 35 5.74 -12.94 -2.58
CA ALA A 35 6.16 -14.10 -3.37
C ALA A 35 7.30 -14.88 -2.70
N MET A 36 8.07 -14.22 -1.84
CA MET A 36 9.12 -14.84 -1.02
C MET A 36 8.59 -15.34 0.32
N GLU A 37 7.28 -15.39 0.47
CA GLU A 37 6.57 -15.88 1.65
C GLU A 37 6.79 -15.04 2.90
N MET A 38 7.10 -13.75 2.73
CA MET A 38 7.17 -12.80 3.83
C MET A 38 5.78 -12.30 4.20
N ASP A 39 5.64 -11.82 5.43
CA ASP A 39 4.42 -11.14 5.90
C ASP A 39 4.58 -9.65 5.62
N VAL A 40 3.80 -9.13 4.67
CA VAL A 40 3.97 -7.78 4.15
C VAL A 40 2.71 -6.96 4.32
N MET A 41 2.89 -5.74 4.82
CA MET A 41 1.83 -4.74 4.87
C MET A 41 2.32 -3.45 4.22
N ILE A 42 1.43 -2.81 3.44
CA ILE A 42 1.64 -1.43 2.99
C ILE A 42 0.69 -0.55 3.79
N TRP A 43 1.24 0.50 4.40
CA TRP A 43 0.46 1.53 5.06
C TRP A 43 0.54 2.81 4.24
N PHE A 44 -0.62 3.28 3.79
CA PHE A 44 -0.74 4.49 2.99
C PHE A 44 -1.06 5.66 3.91
N THR A 45 -0.25 6.71 3.84
CA THR A 45 -0.39 7.89 4.68
C THR A 45 -0.13 9.15 3.87
N MET A 46 -0.46 10.30 4.40
CA MET A 46 -0.28 11.59 3.71
C MET A 46 -0.95 11.54 2.33
N ASN A 47 -0.26 11.97 1.27
CA ASN A 47 -0.80 11.91 -0.09
C ASN A 47 -1.02 10.48 -0.58
N GLY A 48 -0.31 9.50 -0.01
CA GLY A 48 -0.50 8.09 -0.34
C GLY A 48 -1.93 7.61 -0.13
N THR A 49 -2.64 8.23 0.80
CA THR A 49 -4.03 7.90 1.12
C THR A 49 -4.97 8.08 -0.06
N ASN A 50 -4.74 9.09 -0.90
CA ASN A 50 -5.69 9.46 -1.97
C ASN A 50 -5.82 8.41 -3.07
N GLN A 51 -4.80 7.56 -3.27
CA GLN A 51 -4.87 6.50 -4.28
C GLN A 51 -5.82 5.37 -3.89
N LEU A 52 -6.19 5.29 -2.62
CA LEU A 52 -7.10 4.26 -2.13
C LEU A 52 -8.58 4.64 -2.24
N ARG A 53 -8.87 5.89 -2.62
CA ARG A 53 -10.25 6.29 -2.92
C ARG A 53 -10.72 5.54 -4.17
N LYS A 54 -11.91 4.98 -4.12
CA LYS A 54 -12.51 4.27 -5.27
C LYS A 54 -12.44 5.13 -6.52
N GLY A 55 -11.94 4.56 -7.61
CA GLY A 55 -11.83 5.22 -8.90
C GLY A 55 -10.53 5.96 -9.15
N GLU A 56 -9.71 6.23 -8.13
CA GLU A 56 -8.49 7.02 -8.30
C GLU A 56 -7.32 6.20 -8.87
N ALA A 57 -7.10 5.00 -8.38
CA ALA A 57 -5.99 4.16 -8.85
C ALA A 57 -6.16 3.74 -10.31
N GLU A 58 -7.39 3.62 -10.79
CA GLU A 58 -7.68 3.27 -12.19
C GLU A 58 -7.24 4.37 -13.16
N LYS A 59 -7.05 5.60 -12.69
CA LYS A 59 -6.63 6.73 -13.54
C LYS A 59 -5.12 6.74 -13.80
N ILE A 60 -4.35 5.92 -13.08
CA ILE A 60 -2.89 5.87 -13.23
C ILE A 60 -2.54 4.64 -14.06
N GLU A 61 -2.18 4.87 -15.34
CA GLU A 61 -1.59 3.82 -16.16
C GLU A 61 -0.10 3.74 -15.92
N LEU A 62 0.41 2.53 -15.72
CA LEU A 62 1.84 2.31 -15.44
C LEU A 62 2.69 2.57 -16.67
N LYS A 63 2.17 2.20 -17.83
CA LYS A 63 2.77 2.49 -19.13
C LYS A 63 1.64 3.00 -20.02
N PRO A 64 1.79 4.18 -20.63
CA PRO A 64 0.76 4.75 -21.47
C PRO A 64 0.29 3.77 -22.56
N GLY A 65 -1.03 3.57 -22.64
CA GLY A 65 -1.65 2.68 -23.63
C GLY A 65 -1.64 1.19 -23.28
N SER A 66 -1.06 0.80 -22.14
CA SER A 66 -0.99 -0.63 -21.76
C SER A 66 -2.28 -1.17 -21.19
N GLY A 67 -3.14 -0.31 -20.66
CA GLY A 67 -4.33 -0.74 -19.92
C GLY A 67 -4.04 -1.27 -18.52
N VAL A 68 -2.77 -1.37 -18.13
CA VAL A 68 -2.37 -1.78 -16.77
C VAL A 68 -2.31 -0.55 -15.90
N THR A 69 -3.13 -0.53 -14.85
CA THR A 69 -3.26 0.62 -13.95
C THR A 69 -2.72 0.30 -12.56
N LEU A 70 -2.58 1.33 -11.73
CA LEU A 70 -2.23 1.14 -10.34
C LEU A 70 -3.25 0.22 -9.64
N LYS A 71 -4.56 0.33 -9.99
CA LYS A 71 -5.59 -0.56 -9.42
C LYS A 71 -5.30 -2.02 -9.75
N THR A 72 -4.81 -2.30 -10.95
CA THR A 72 -4.38 -3.66 -11.33
C THR A 72 -3.31 -4.19 -10.37
N LEU A 73 -2.31 -3.36 -10.04
CA LEU A 73 -1.26 -3.75 -9.11
C LEU A 73 -1.79 -3.93 -7.68
N LEU A 74 -2.67 -3.04 -7.22
CA LEU A 74 -3.25 -3.15 -5.88
C LEU A 74 -4.05 -4.44 -5.75
N ASP A 75 -4.81 -4.82 -6.78
CA ASP A 75 -5.55 -6.07 -6.81
C ASP A 75 -4.59 -7.27 -6.78
N GLN A 76 -3.51 -7.23 -7.55
CA GLN A 76 -2.48 -8.27 -7.53
C GLN A 76 -1.84 -8.41 -6.15
N ALA A 77 -1.58 -7.28 -5.48
CA ALA A 77 -1.03 -7.29 -4.14
C ALA A 77 -1.96 -7.99 -3.15
N LEU A 78 -3.26 -7.65 -3.19
CA LEU A 78 -4.25 -8.30 -2.35
C LEU A 78 -4.33 -9.81 -2.62
N ASP A 79 -4.32 -10.20 -3.89
CA ASP A 79 -4.34 -11.61 -4.30
C ASP A 79 -3.09 -12.37 -3.82
N ALA A 80 -1.96 -11.68 -3.76
CA ALA A 80 -0.69 -12.26 -3.29
C ALA A 80 -0.61 -12.36 -1.76
N GLY A 81 -1.58 -11.81 -1.05
CA GLY A 81 -1.60 -11.83 0.42
C GLY A 81 -0.98 -10.60 1.07
N VAL A 82 -0.66 -9.56 0.30
CA VAL A 82 -0.20 -8.29 0.86
C VAL A 82 -1.36 -7.63 1.60
N LYS A 83 -1.10 -7.17 2.82
CA LYS A 83 -2.09 -6.43 3.60
C LYS A 83 -2.01 -4.95 3.24
N LEU A 84 -3.15 -4.36 2.91
CA LEU A 84 -3.25 -2.92 2.66
C LEU A 84 -3.90 -2.24 3.86
N SER A 85 -3.32 -1.13 4.27
CA SER A 85 -3.85 -0.33 5.38
C SER A 85 -3.71 1.17 5.07
N VAL A 86 -4.51 1.97 5.73
CA VAL A 86 -4.56 3.41 5.49
C VAL A 86 -4.52 4.17 6.80
N CYS A 87 -3.86 5.32 6.79
CA CYS A 87 -3.75 6.21 7.94
C CYS A 87 -5.09 6.87 8.26
N GLN A 88 -5.61 6.62 9.45
CA GLN A 88 -6.87 7.19 9.91
C GLN A 88 -6.87 8.72 9.86
N GLN A 89 -5.77 9.35 10.32
CA GLN A 89 -5.67 10.82 10.32
C GLN A 89 -5.63 11.40 8.92
N SER A 90 -4.93 10.73 8.00
CA SER A 90 -4.85 11.18 6.60
C SER A 90 -6.20 11.08 5.90
N MET A 91 -7.04 10.12 6.28
CA MET A 91 -8.40 10.05 5.74
C MET A 91 -9.17 11.33 6.06
N ASP A 92 -9.03 11.86 7.28
CA ASP A 92 -9.68 13.12 7.66
C ASP A 92 -9.18 14.29 6.81
N LEU A 93 -7.88 14.34 6.52
CA LEU A 93 -7.29 15.37 5.66
C LEU A 93 -7.88 15.36 4.25
N TRP A 94 -8.25 14.19 3.75
CA TRP A 94 -8.77 14.01 2.40
C TRP A 94 -10.29 13.91 2.36
N ASP A 95 -10.98 14.17 3.48
CA ASP A 95 -12.44 14.03 3.62
C ASP A 95 -12.92 12.65 3.15
N MET A 96 -12.15 11.60 3.48
CA MET A 96 -12.49 10.23 3.11
C MET A 96 -13.20 9.53 4.26
N LYS A 97 -14.25 8.80 3.92
CA LYS A 97 -14.97 7.91 4.83
C LYS A 97 -14.62 6.46 4.50
N PRO A 98 -14.86 5.52 5.42
CA PRO A 98 -14.57 4.11 5.15
C PRO A 98 -15.18 3.59 3.85
N GLU A 99 -16.39 4.01 3.51
CA GLU A 99 -17.09 3.60 2.29
C GLU A 99 -16.45 4.15 1.00
N ASP A 100 -15.57 5.14 1.11
CA ASP A 100 -14.85 5.70 -0.05
C ASP A 100 -13.63 4.87 -0.43
N LEU A 101 -13.19 3.97 0.45
CA LEU A 101 -12.01 3.14 0.24
C LEU A 101 -12.30 1.95 -0.67
N ILE A 102 -11.32 1.56 -1.47
CA ILE A 102 -11.38 0.27 -2.18
C ILE A 102 -11.47 -0.87 -1.16
N ASP A 103 -12.01 -2.00 -1.59
CA ASP A 103 -12.16 -3.16 -0.71
C ASP A 103 -10.80 -3.72 -0.26
N GLY A 104 -10.76 -4.30 0.94
CA GLY A 104 -9.59 -4.99 1.45
C GLY A 104 -8.61 -4.12 2.21
N VAL A 105 -8.94 -2.86 2.47
CA VAL A 105 -8.06 -1.92 3.19
C VAL A 105 -8.49 -1.80 4.65
N LYS A 106 -7.53 -1.97 5.56
CA LYS A 106 -7.74 -1.72 6.99
C LYS A 106 -7.42 -0.26 7.33
N ILE A 107 -8.19 0.30 8.25
CA ILE A 107 -7.92 1.65 8.78
C ILE A 107 -7.09 1.50 10.05
N LEU A 108 -5.88 2.06 10.06
CA LEU A 108 -4.96 1.96 11.20
C LEU A 108 -4.43 3.34 11.56
N GLY A 109 -4.42 3.64 12.85
CA GLY A 109 -3.86 4.88 13.36
C GLY A 109 -2.36 4.77 13.65
N ALA A 110 -1.76 5.89 14.07
CA ALA A 110 -0.33 5.99 14.32
C ALA A 110 0.16 4.99 15.37
N THR A 111 -0.61 4.76 16.43
CA THR A 111 -0.21 3.85 17.50
C THR A 111 -0.03 2.42 16.97
N SER A 112 -0.95 1.97 16.13
CA SER A 112 -0.87 0.64 15.53
C SER A 112 0.35 0.52 14.63
N ILE A 113 0.67 1.56 13.87
CA ILE A 113 1.81 1.53 12.95
C ILE A 113 3.14 1.55 13.70
N ILE A 114 3.24 2.30 14.80
CA ILE A 114 4.45 2.28 15.62
C ILE A 114 4.69 0.86 16.14
N ASP A 115 3.65 0.20 16.63
CA ASP A 115 3.74 -1.16 17.13
C ASP A 115 4.18 -2.13 16.03
N LEU A 116 3.54 -2.05 14.86
CA LEU A 116 3.89 -2.89 13.72
C LEU A 116 5.30 -2.64 13.21
N ALA A 117 5.75 -1.37 13.21
CA ALA A 117 7.10 -1.02 12.79
C ALA A 117 8.16 -1.60 13.74
N LEU A 118 7.88 -1.61 15.03
CA LEU A 118 8.80 -2.21 16.03
C LEU A 118 8.86 -3.73 15.91
N GLU A 119 7.79 -4.37 15.47
CA GLU A 119 7.76 -5.82 15.24
C GLU A 119 8.34 -6.22 13.88
N ALA A 120 8.43 -5.29 12.93
CA ALA A 120 8.89 -5.60 11.59
C ALA A 120 10.39 -5.91 11.57
N ASP A 121 10.77 -6.86 10.73
CA ASP A 121 12.19 -7.13 10.46
C ASP A 121 12.81 -6.02 9.63
N HIS A 122 12.00 -5.37 8.80
CA HIS A 122 12.45 -4.23 8.00
C HIS A 122 11.27 -3.29 7.70
N VAL A 123 11.56 -1.99 7.69
CA VAL A 123 10.60 -0.96 7.30
C VAL A 123 11.15 -0.24 6.07
N MET A 124 10.35 -0.19 5.01
CA MET A 124 10.67 0.56 3.78
C MET A 124 9.79 1.80 3.73
N TYR A 125 10.40 2.93 3.46
CA TYR A 125 9.71 4.23 3.47
C TYR A 125 9.81 4.87 2.08
N PHE A 126 8.66 5.18 1.51
CA PHE A 126 8.56 5.81 0.19
C PHE A 126 7.85 7.15 0.22
#